data_bd36df57ef5b552cb2fa4bd213aaba1e
#
_entry.id   bd36df57ef5b552cb2fa4bd213aaba1e
#
_cell.length_a   1.000
_cell.length_b   1.000
_cell.length_c   1.000
_cell.angle_alpha   90.00
_cell.angle_beta   90.00
_cell.angle_gamma   90.00
#
_symmetry.space_group_name_H-M   'P 1'
#
loop_
_entity.id
_entity.type
_entity.pdbx_description
1 polymer ?
#
loop_
_entity_poly.entity_id
_entity_poly.type
_entity_poly.pdbx_seq_one_letter_code
_entity_poly.pdbx_strand_id
1 'polypeptide(L)'
;MSRNLTDMLRTHEPEARPTALNVLKQAMDEHGEITDDDRRRAAALSGLPEATVYGVSTFYDDLVQPHGRRHVSVCTGTACWAADFGEHVAAVGEGLGLGLGERSEDGEVSLGQTVCLGFCHTAGAVRDGDVVDAGAGVVDRVLAGAVRQAAEPDGATVLDEPVLLARGSFEGLRHARASLSPEQLLAEVKAADVRGRGGAGFPAGTKWEFAARAADPDKAIVVNGDEGDPGSYIDKLLMERNPELLLEGMALAGHAVGARRGYVLVRSEYPLSTPVLRGAVERARSEGHLGDFDVEIVEGAGSYVVGEETALLASLQGFRGTVSARPPFPAERGFHGKPTVVHNVETLCNIPFIAVHGAEAYKALSPGATPGTKLVCLNDRFQRPGLYEVRFGTPVSEICEGLGGGLRDGRSIKAVQIGGPLGGILPGWKLDTPFDFDELAAEGCMVGHGGILAFDDRTDVRALARHLLEFGAHESCGKCFPCRIGLQRAFEMVDRPGDLDRGRLEALLETLELGSLCAHGGGMPAPIRSLIAHFGEELGVATPAQPELDTDPHMRRPEERREDDPGGRGA
;
A
#
# COMPACT_ATOMS: atom_id res chain seq x y z
N MET A 1 15.01 15.05 25.09
CA MET A 1 15.45 14.07 24.10
C MET A 1 16.29 14.79 23.07
N SER A 2 17.56 14.40 22.87
CA SER A 2 18.38 14.99 21.80
C SER A 2 17.78 14.55 20.46
N ARG A 3 17.40 15.51 19.63
CA ARG A 3 17.01 15.22 18.23
C ARG A 3 18.24 14.68 17.51
N ASN A 4 18.12 13.56 16.82
CA ASN A 4 19.21 13.10 15.99
C ASN A 4 19.37 14.04 14.78
N LEU A 5 20.54 14.07 14.18
CA LEU A 5 20.84 14.97 13.04
C LEU A 5 19.86 14.78 11.89
N THR A 6 19.45 13.52 11.63
CA THR A 6 18.49 13.19 10.58
C THR A 6 17.12 13.85 10.80
N ASP A 7 16.61 13.83 12.06
CA ASP A 7 15.34 14.46 12.38
C ASP A 7 15.43 15.99 12.28
N MET A 8 16.59 16.56 12.61
CA MET A 8 16.84 18.00 12.42
C MET A 8 16.84 18.38 10.92
N LEU A 9 17.51 17.61 10.08
CA LEU A 9 17.56 17.85 8.64
C LEU A 9 16.18 17.73 8.00
N ARG A 10 15.37 16.74 8.38
CA ARG A 10 14.01 16.56 7.87
C ARG A 10 13.05 17.70 8.21
N THR A 11 13.32 18.45 9.25
CA THR A 11 12.48 19.59 9.69
C THR A 11 12.95 20.93 9.16
N HIS A 12 14.06 20.97 8.43
CA HIS A 12 14.56 22.18 7.80
C HIS A 12 13.99 22.28 6.39
N GLU A 13 13.31 23.39 6.08
CA GLU A 13 12.90 23.68 4.70
C GLU A 13 14.18 24.02 3.91
N PRO A 14 14.57 23.22 2.91
CA PRO A 14 15.76 23.57 2.13
C PRO A 14 15.45 24.83 1.33
N GLU A 15 16.39 25.74 1.26
CA GLU A 15 16.47 26.66 0.14
C GLU A 15 16.28 25.84 -1.14
N ALA A 16 15.69 26.39 -2.21
CA ALA A 16 15.36 25.70 -3.45
C ALA A 16 16.58 24.97 -4.06
N ARG A 17 16.91 23.82 -3.49
CA ARG A 17 18.01 22.94 -3.90
C ARG A 17 17.43 21.62 -4.40
N PRO A 18 18.06 20.99 -5.39
CA PRO A 18 17.65 19.66 -5.80
C PRO A 18 17.80 18.68 -4.63
N THR A 19 16.85 17.78 -4.46
CA THR A 19 16.95 16.74 -3.45
C THR A 19 18.05 15.74 -3.80
N ALA A 20 18.65 15.08 -2.80
CA ALA A 20 19.63 14.03 -3.05
C ALA A 20 19.06 12.92 -3.94
N LEU A 21 17.80 12.54 -3.71
CA LEU A 21 17.12 11.53 -4.52
C LEU A 21 17.03 11.91 -5.99
N ASN A 22 16.64 13.15 -6.31
CA ASN A 22 16.55 13.61 -7.71
C ASN A 22 17.89 13.64 -8.41
N VAL A 23 18.97 14.04 -7.70
CA VAL A 23 20.34 14.04 -8.27
C VAL A 23 20.82 12.62 -8.53
N LEU A 24 20.52 11.67 -7.63
CA LEU A 24 20.89 10.27 -7.81
C LEU A 24 20.07 9.60 -8.92
N LYS A 25 18.77 9.90 -9.05
CA LYS A 25 17.96 9.43 -10.19
C LYS A 25 18.54 9.89 -11.51
N GLN A 26 18.89 11.18 -11.60
CA GLN A 26 19.54 11.71 -12.81
C GLN A 26 20.86 11.00 -13.12
N ALA A 27 21.68 10.69 -12.11
CA ALA A 27 22.93 9.96 -12.32
C ALA A 27 22.67 8.52 -12.80
N MET A 28 21.63 7.85 -12.27
CA MET A 28 21.22 6.52 -12.73
C MET A 28 20.79 6.54 -14.21
N ASP A 29 20.00 7.53 -14.61
CA ASP A 29 19.58 7.73 -16.00
C ASP A 29 20.77 8.02 -16.94
N GLU A 30 21.81 8.74 -16.47
CA GLU A 30 23.00 9.08 -17.24
C GLU A 30 24.00 7.91 -17.37
N HIS A 31 24.17 7.11 -16.33
CA HIS A 31 25.27 6.15 -16.21
C HIS A 31 24.82 4.69 -16.03
N GLY A 32 23.55 4.44 -15.68
CA GLY A 32 23.02 3.12 -15.34
C GLY A 32 23.54 2.55 -14.01
N GLU A 33 24.29 3.33 -13.23
CA GLU A 33 24.77 2.96 -11.89
C GLU A 33 25.12 4.22 -11.09
N ILE A 34 25.16 4.10 -9.77
CA ILE A 34 25.54 5.19 -8.87
C ILE A 34 26.98 5.04 -8.41
N THR A 35 27.84 5.95 -8.86
CA THR A 35 29.26 6.00 -8.47
C THR A 35 29.46 6.80 -7.17
N ASP A 36 30.67 6.72 -6.62
CA ASP A 36 31.04 7.56 -5.46
C ASP A 36 31.13 9.04 -5.81
N ASP A 37 31.43 9.39 -7.09
CA ASP A 37 31.41 10.77 -7.57
C ASP A 37 29.99 11.31 -7.62
N ASP A 38 29.01 10.51 -8.04
CA ASP A 38 27.58 10.88 -8.03
C ASP A 38 27.09 11.12 -6.60
N ARG A 39 27.48 10.29 -5.64
CA ARG A 39 27.15 10.50 -4.22
C ARG A 39 27.74 11.81 -3.69
N ARG A 40 29.00 12.12 -4.00
CA ARG A 40 29.64 13.40 -3.64
C ARG A 40 28.93 14.58 -4.29
N ARG A 41 28.60 14.49 -5.58
CA ARG A 41 27.83 15.50 -6.31
C ARG A 41 26.46 15.73 -5.68
N ALA A 42 25.74 14.65 -5.38
CA ALA A 42 24.43 14.74 -4.72
C ALA A 42 24.53 15.37 -3.32
N ALA A 43 25.55 15.04 -2.53
CA ALA A 43 25.81 15.67 -1.23
C ALA A 43 26.06 17.18 -1.35
N ALA A 44 26.90 17.58 -2.30
CA ALA A 44 27.22 18.99 -2.53
C ALA A 44 26.00 19.81 -3.00
N LEU A 45 25.19 19.27 -3.91
CA LEU A 45 24.03 19.96 -4.47
C LEU A 45 22.85 20.03 -3.47
N SER A 46 22.58 18.95 -2.74
CA SER A 46 21.50 18.91 -1.76
C SER A 46 21.87 19.55 -0.42
N GLY A 47 23.17 19.75 -0.15
CA GLY A 47 23.66 20.22 1.15
C GLY A 47 23.59 19.16 2.25
N LEU A 48 23.41 17.89 1.92
CA LEU A 48 23.34 16.80 2.87
C LEU A 48 24.72 16.15 3.12
N PRO A 49 24.96 15.57 4.30
CA PRO A 49 26.14 14.77 4.56
C PRO A 49 26.24 13.56 3.59
N GLU A 50 27.46 13.21 3.14
CA GLU A 50 27.69 12.06 2.25
C GLU A 50 27.12 10.75 2.81
N ALA A 51 27.23 10.52 4.12
CA ALA A 51 26.65 9.36 4.78
C ALA A 51 25.10 9.27 4.64
N THR A 52 24.42 10.43 4.63
CA THR A 52 22.96 10.49 4.37
C THR A 52 22.67 10.14 2.92
N VAL A 53 23.44 10.68 1.98
CA VAL A 53 23.30 10.40 0.54
C VAL A 53 23.61 8.93 0.23
N TYR A 54 24.62 8.34 0.87
CA TYR A 54 24.90 6.91 0.79
C TYR A 54 23.67 6.09 1.23
N GLY A 55 23.03 6.48 2.34
CA GLY A 55 21.81 5.83 2.81
C GLY A 55 20.63 5.94 1.84
N VAL A 56 20.55 7.00 1.02
CA VAL A 56 19.56 7.15 -0.05
C VAL A 56 19.91 6.25 -1.24
N SER A 57 21.17 6.29 -1.71
CA SER A 57 21.63 5.56 -2.90
C SER A 57 21.62 4.05 -2.76
N THR A 58 21.50 3.52 -1.54
CA THR A 58 21.48 2.07 -1.24
C THR A 58 20.13 1.58 -0.74
N PHE A 59 19.06 2.33 -0.98
CA PHE A 59 17.75 2.01 -0.44
C PHE A 59 16.67 1.77 -1.49
N TYR A 60 16.57 2.63 -2.49
CA TYR A 60 15.52 2.57 -3.49
C TYR A 60 15.87 1.59 -4.61
N ASP A 61 14.92 0.77 -5.03
CA ASP A 61 15.13 -0.25 -6.06
C ASP A 61 15.68 0.34 -7.36
N ASP A 62 15.17 1.51 -7.79
CA ASP A 62 15.64 2.21 -8.98
C ASP A 62 17.10 2.70 -8.88
N LEU A 63 17.69 2.71 -7.67
CA LEU A 63 19.07 3.19 -7.45
C LEU A 63 20.06 2.06 -7.15
N VAL A 64 19.59 0.89 -6.72
CA VAL A 64 20.48 -0.21 -6.30
C VAL A 64 20.66 -1.27 -7.38
N GLN A 65 19.72 -1.39 -8.30
CA GLN A 65 19.81 -2.32 -9.41
C GLN A 65 20.61 -1.68 -10.56
N PRO A 66 21.59 -2.38 -11.17
CA PRO A 66 22.32 -1.83 -12.29
C PRO A 66 21.43 -1.77 -13.53
N HIS A 67 21.47 -0.65 -14.24
CA HIS A 67 20.76 -0.49 -15.51
C HIS A 67 21.70 -0.66 -16.71
N GLY A 68 21.29 -1.50 -17.65
CA GLY A 68 21.85 -1.51 -18.99
C GLY A 68 21.20 -0.43 -19.85
N ARG A 69 21.62 -0.32 -21.11
CA ARG A 69 20.98 0.58 -22.08
C ARG A 69 19.47 0.29 -22.21
N ARG A 70 19.10 -0.96 -22.10
CA ARG A 70 17.73 -1.46 -21.95
C ARG A 70 17.59 -2.09 -20.57
N HIS A 71 16.72 -1.54 -19.72
CA HIS A 71 16.41 -2.10 -18.40
C HIS A 71 15.04 -2.73 -18.42
N VAL A 72 15.00 -4.05 -18.19
CA VAL A 72 13.76 -4.84 -18.11
C VAL A 72 13.47 -5.16 -16.65
N SER A 73 12.29 -4.78 -16.15
CA SER A 73 11.86 -5.11 -14.78
C SER A 73 10.68 -6.06 -14.82
N VAL A 74 10.80 -7.24 -14.19
CA VAL A 74 9.72 -8.22 -14.08
C VAL A 74 8.95 -8.06 -12.78
N CYS A 75 7.63 -8.19 -12.84
CA CYS A 75 6.79 -8.08 -11.66
C CYS A 75 6.82 -9.38 -10.85
N THR A 76 7.27 -9.29 -9.59
CA THR A 76 7.28 -10.40 -8.62
C THR A 76 6.13 -10.35 -7.62
N GLY A 77 5.17 -9.42 -7.78
CA GLY A 77 4.05 -9.25 -6.86
C GLY A 77 3.10 -10.46 -6.83
N THR A 78 2.40 -10.62 -5.70
CA THR A 78 1.55 -11.79 -5.42
C THR A 78 0.51 -12.09 -6.49
N ALA A 79 -0.05 -11.06 -7.17
CA ALA A 79 -1.01 -11.28 -8.26
C ALA A 79 -0.36 -11.97 -9.46
N CYS A 80 0.83 -11.52 -9.89
CA CYS A 80 1.58 -12.15 -10.97
C CYS A 80 2.08 -13.53 -10.56
N TRP A 81 2.56 -13.68 -9.33
CA TRP A 81 2.96 -14.98 -8.78
C TRP A 81 1.79 -15.98 -8.76
N ALA A 82 0.60 -15.57 -8.33
CA ALA A 82 -0.58 -16.44 -8.27
C ALA A 82 -1.08 -16.88 -9.67
N ALA A 83 -0.74 -16.15 -10.71
CA ALA A 83 -1.14 -16.48 -12.09
C ALA A 83 -0.38 -17.69 -12.63
N ASP A 84 0.94 -17.74 -12.43
CA ASP A 84 1.83 -18.74 -13.02
C ASP A 84 2.94 -19.25 -12.05
N PHE A 85 2.82 -18.96 -10.76
CA PHE A 85 3.79 -19.35 -9.72
C PHE A 85 5.22 -18.84 -9.99
N GLY A 86 5.36 -17.71 -10.71
CA GLY A 86 6.64 -17.07 -11.03
C GLY A 86 7.32 -17.61 -12.29
N GLU A 87 6.66 -18.45 -13.10
CA GLU A 87 7.22 -19.01 -14.33
C GLU A 87 7.63 -17.91 -15.33
N HIS A 88 6.87 -16.81 -15.45
CA HIS A 88 7.23 -15.69 -16.32
C HIS A 88 8.57 -15.03 -15.92
N VAL A 89 8.87 -14.94 -14.63
CA VAL A 89 10.14 -14.37 -14.12
C VAL A 89 11.32 -15.24 -14.55
N ALA A 90 11.20 -16.56 -14.34
CA ALA A 90 12.21 -17.53 -14.76
C ALA A 90 12.42 -17.52 -16.29
N ALA A 91 11.32 -17.52 -17.06
CA ALA A 91 11.37 -17.54 -18.52
C ALA A 91 12.02 -16.28 -19.12
N VAL A 92 11.76 -15.09 -18.56
CA VAL A 92 12.44 -13.85 -18.99
C VAL A 92 13.93 -13.92 -18.65
N GLY A 93 14.30 -14.37 -17.45
CA GLY A 93 15.70 -14.51 -17.01
C GLY A 93 16.47 -15.48 -17.90
N GLU A 94 15.93 -16.67 -18.13
CA GLU A 94 16.53 -17.68 -19.02
C GLU A 94 16.69 -17.16 -20.45
N GLY A 95 15.66 -16.49 -20.97
CA GLY A 95 15.67 -15.98 -22.33
C GLY A 95 16.64 -14.82 -22.56
N LEU A 96 16.88 -13.99 -21.55
CA LEU A 96 17.88 -12.92 -21.58
C LEU A 96 19.27 -13.40 -21.17
N GLY A 97 19.40 -14.60 -20.56
CA GLY A 97 20.63 -15.11 -19.99
C GLY A 97 21.11 -14.33 -18.77
N LEU A 98 20.17 -13.74 -17.99
CA LEU A 98 20.46 -12.87 -16.85
C LEU A 98 19.67 -13.32 -15.61
N GLY A 99 20.31 -13.26 -14.45
CA GLY A 99 19.63 -13.31 -13.16
C GLY A 99 19.01 -11.95 -12.77
N LEU A 100 18.09 -11.98 -11.80
CA LEU A 100 17.52 -10.75 -11.25
C LEU A 100 18.63 -9.89 -10.61
N GLY A 101 18.65 -8.60 -10.92
CA GLY A 101 19.67 -7.66 -10.48
C GLY A 101 20.94 -7.68 -11.31
N GLU A 102 20.99 -8.42 -12.42
CA GLU A 102 22.18 -8.52 -13.27
C GLU A 102 22.09 -7.65 -14.53
N ARG A 103 23.26 -7.30 -15.03
CA ARG A 103 23.46 -6.59 -16.30
C ARG A 103 24.38 -7.44 -17.20
N SER A 104 24.08 -7.49 -18.50
CA SER A 104 24.93 -8.16 -19.49
C SER A 104 26.34 -7.57 -19.51
N GLU A 105 27.34 -8.40 -19.87
CA GLU A 105 28.75 -7.98 -19.89
C GLU A 105 29.03 -6.80 -20.85
N ASP A 106 28.26 -6.72 -21.93
CA ASP A 106 28.34 -5.61 -22.90
C ASP A 106 27.58 -4.35 -22.46
N GLY A 107 26.86 -4.40 -21.32
CA GLY A 107 26.06 -3.30 -20.78
C GLY A 107 24.77 -2.98 -21.56
N GLU A 108 24.38 -3.80 -22.53
CA GLU A 108 23.22 -3.53 -23.36
C GLU A 108 21.89 -3.80 -22.65
N VAL A 109 21.80 -4.89 -21.87
CA VAL A 109 20.56 -5.31 -21.20
C VAL A 109 20.79 -5.53 -19.71
N SER A 110 19.83 -5.17 -18.91
CA SER A 110 19.76 -5.55 -17.49
C SER A 110 18.39 -6.08 -17.13
N LEU A 111 18.34 -6.98 -16.14
CA LEU A 111 17.11 -7.56 -15.63
C LEU A 111 16.94 -7.20 -14.16
N GLY A 112 15.92 -6.40 -13.87
CA GLY A 112 15.51 -6.07 -12.52
C GLY A 112 14.20 -6.76 -12.11
N GLN A 113 13.88 -6.63 -10.84
CA GLN A 113 12.57 -7.02 -10.30
C GLN A 113 11.84 -5.80 -9.76
N THR A 114 10.52 -5.88 -9.74
CA THR A 114 9.67 -4.86 -9.10
C THR A 114 8.43 -5.50 -8.50
N VAL A 115 7.88 -4.87 -7.46
CA VAL A 115 6.65 -5.33 -6.84
C VAL A 115 5.49 -4.49 -7.34
N CYS A 116 4.61 -5.12 -8.09
CA CYS A 116 3.39 -4.58 -8.67
C CYS A 116 3.56 -3.42 -9.67
N LEU A 117 3.35 -3.74 -10.94
CA LEU A 117 3.27 -2.78 -12.04
C LEU A 117 1.83 -2.27 -12.31
N GLY A 118 0.86 -2.62 -11.46
CA GLY A 118 -0.53 -2.18 -11.59
C GLY A 118 -1.34 -2.90 -12.68
N PHE A 119 -0.88 -4.04 -13.21
CA PHE A 119 -1.58 -4.85 -14.23
C PHE A 119 -2.04 -6.21 -13.68
N CYS A 120 -2.43 -6.25 -12.42
CA CYS A 120 -2.83 -7.46 -11.71
C CYS A 120 -4.05 -8.17 -12.34
N HIS A 121 -4.88 -7.45 -13.10
CA HIS A 121 -6.02 -7.99 -13.85
C HIS A 121 -5.62 -8.83 -15.08
N THR A 122 -4.36 -8.71 -15.53
CA THR A 122 -3.82 -9.45 -16.68
C THR A 122 -2.70 -10.37 -16.27
N ALA A 123 -1.95 -10.03 -15.21
CA ALA A 123 -0.79 -10.72 -14.64
C ALA A 123 0.41 -10.90 -15.60
N GLY A 124 1.49 -11.48 -15.10
CA GLY A 124 2.72 -11.67 -15.87
C GLY A 124 3.26 -10.33 -16.40
N ALA A 125 3.24 -9.25 -15.60
CA ALA A 125 3.61 -7.93 -16.07
C ALA A 125 5.13 -7.73 -16.10
N VAL A 126 5.58 -7.03 -17.15
CA VAL A 126 6.99 -6.67 -17.37
C VAL A 126 7.05 -5.21 -17.83
N ARG A 127 7.98 -4.44 -17.27
CA ARG A 127 8.28 -3.07 -17.69
C ARG A 127 9.58 -3.06 -18.49
N ASP A 128 9.58 -2.35 -19.61
CA ASP A 128 10.74 -2.12 -20.46
C ASP A 128 10.76 -0.61 -20.82
N GLY A 129 11.63 0.15 -20.21
CA GLY A 129 11.58 1.61 -20.23
C GLY A 129 10.28 2.14 -19.62
N ASP A 130 9.53 2.94 -20.40
CA ASP A 130 8.24 3.52 -19.98
C ASP A 130 7.02 2.66 -20.39
N VAL A 131 7.25 1.51 -20.99
CA VAL A 131 6.19 0.60 -21.46
C VAL A 131 6.01 -0.53 -20.46
N VAL A 132 4.78 -0.75 -20.02
CA VAL A 132 4.40 -1.93 -19.23
C VAL A 132 3.58 -2.86 -20.11
N ASP A 133 4.11 -4.04 -20.37
CA ASP A 133 3.44 -5.14 -21.11
C ASP A 133 3.00 -6.23 -20.13
N ALA A 134 1.92 -6.92 -20.43
CA ALA A 134 1.40 -7.96 -19.55
C ALA A 134 0.60 -9.03 -20.33
N GLY A 135 0.39 -10.18 -19.69
CA GLY A 135 -0.46 -11.26 -20.18
C GLY A 135 0.20 -12.18 -21.18
N ALA A 136 -0.62 -12.99 -21.85
CA ALA A 136 -0.14 -14.06 -22.72
C ALA A 136 0.87 -13.59 -23.76
N GLY A 137 1.99 -14.32 -23.90
CA GLY A 137 3.07 -14.02 -24.85
C GLY A 137 3.95 -12.83 -24.47
N VAL A 138 3.85 -12.29 -23.25
CA VAL A 138 4.71 -11.19 -22.79
C VAL A 138 6.18 -11.56 -22.84
N VAL A 139 6.54 -12.78 -22.45
CA VAL A 139 7.93 -13.27 -22.49
C VAL A 139 8.50 -13.19 -23.90
N ASP A 140 7.79 -13.72 -24.90
CA ASP A 140 8.24 -13.67 -26.30
C ASP A 140 8.41 -12.24 -26.79
N ARG A 141 7.49 -11.33 -26.42
CA ARG A 141 7.58 -9.92 -26.82
C ARG A 141 8.76 -9.20 -26.17
N VAL A 142 9.03 -9.48 -24.90
CA VAL A 142 10.20 -8.94 -24.18
C VAL A 142 11.49 -9.43 -24.83
N LEU A 143 11.61 -10.73 -25.11
CA LEU A 143 12.80 -11.31 -25.74
C LEU A 143 13.02 -10.79 -27.17
N ALA A 144 11.93 -10.52 -27.89
CA ALA A 144 12.01 -9.91 -29.23
C ALA A 144 12.24 -8.38 -29.22
N GLY A 145 12.25 -7.72 -28.05
CA GLY A 145 12.30 -6.25 -27.93
C GLY A 145 11.04 -5.57 -28.54
N ALA A 146 9.90 -6.26 -28.52
CA ALA A 146 8.64 -5.84 -29.15
C ALA A 146 7.52 -5.66 -28.11
N VAL A 147 7.87 -5.14 -26.91
CA VAL A 147 6.90 -4.84 -25.85
C VAL A 147 5.84 -3.84 -26.32
N ARG A 148 4.65 -3.96 -25.77
CA ARG A 148 3.54 -3.06 -26.06
C ARG A 148 2.81 -2.70 -24.77
N GLN A 149 2.27 -1.48 -24.70
CA GLN A 149 1.49 -1.07 -23.54
C GLN A 149 0.29 -2.00 -23.36
N ALA A 150 0.21 -2.62 -22.19
CA ALA A 150 -0.91 -3.47 -21.82
C ALA A 150 -2.19 -2.65 -21.70
N ALA A 151 -3.32 -3.28 -22.03
CA ALA A 151 -4.63 -2.65 -21.93
C ALA A 151 -5.07 -2.56 -20.46
N GLU A 152 -5.63 -1.43 -20.08
CA GLU A 152 -6.26 -1.23 -18.79
C GLU A 152 -7.71 -1.76 -18.79
N PRO A 153 -8.22 -2.30 -17.67
CA PRO A 153 -9.59 -2.74 -17.57
C PRO A 153 -10.54 -1.54 -17.50
N ASP A 154 -11.71 -1.67 -18.08
CA ASP A 154 -12.78 -0.72 -17.84
C ASP A 154 -13.27 -0.83 -16.40
N GLY A 155 -13.61 0.32 -15.78
CA GLY A 155 -14.26 0.36 -14.48
C GLY A 155 -15.77 0.09 -14.62
N ALA A 156 -16.36 -0.62 -13.67
CA ALA A 156 -17.80 -0.84 -13.57
C ALA A 156 -18.31 -0.47 -12.18
N THR A 157 -19.58 -0.09 -12.08
CA THR A 157 -20.21 0.26 -10.80
C THR A 157 -21.50 -0.53 -10.61
N VAL A 158 -21.81 -0.87 -9.35
CA VAL A 158 -23.11 -1.43 -8.94
C VAL A 158 -24.12 -0.35 -8.55
N LEU A 159 -23.72 0.93 -8.64
CA LEU A 159 -24.56 2.08 -8.35
C LEU A 159 -25.31 2.55 -9.60
N ASP A 160 -26.48 3.16 -9.42
CA ASP A 160 -27.20 3.82 -10.50
C ASP A 160 -26.38 4.98 -11.08
N GLU A 161 -25.69 5.75 -10.22
CA GLU A 161 -24.75 6.79 -10.58
C GLU A 161 -23.42 6.57 -9.85
N PRO A 162 -22.27 6.52 -10.57
CA PRO A 162 -20.98 6.31 -9.94
C PRO A 162 -20.56 7.52 -9.09
N VAL A 163 -19.81 7.27 -8.04
CA VAL A 163 -19.16 8.30 -7.21
C VAL A 163 -17.69 8.45 -7.57
N LEU A 164 -16.95 7.35 -7.47
CA LEU A 164 -15.50 7.33 -7.71
C LEU A 164 -15.14 7.18 -9.19
N LEU A 165 -16.02 6.55 -9.96
CA LEU A 165 -15.90 6.44 -11.41
C LEU A 165 -16.60 7.60 -12.16
N ALA A 166 -17.26 8.53 -11.44
CA ALA A 166 -17.77 9.78 -12.00
C ALA A 166 -16.62 10.67 -12.46
N ARG A 167 -16.79 11.34 -13.60
CA ARG A 167 -15.76 12.24 -14.12
C ARG A 167 -15.63 13.51 -13.26
N GLY A 168 -14.41 13.83 -12.83
CA GLY A 168 -14.10 15.06 -12.13
C GLY A 168 -14.42 16.31 -12.96
N SER A 169 -15.07 17.29 -12.34
CA SER A 169 -15.55 18.51 -13.02
C SER A 169 -15.26 19.79 -12.26
N PHE A 170 -14.61 19.71 -11.09
CA PHE A 170 -14.40 20.82 -10.14
C PHE A 170 -15.72 21.48 -9.67
N GLU A 171 -16.87 20.80 -9.77
CA GLU A 171 -18.15 21.30 -9.32
C GLU A 171 -18.21 21.47 -7.81
N GLY A 172 -17.77 20.45 -7.07
CA GLY A 172 -17.72 20.48 -5.61
C GLY A 172 -16.81 21.59 -5.08
N LEU A 173 -15.67 21.82 -5.74
CA LEU A 173 -14.75 22.91 -5.36
C LEU A 173 -15.38 24.28 -5.62
N ARG A 174 -16.04 24.47 -6.77
CA ARG A 174 -16.77 25.72 -7.05
C ARG A 174 -17.90 25.93 -6.06
N HIS A 175 -18.68 24.88 -5.76
CA HIS A 175 -19.77 24.93 -4.78
C HIS A 175 -19.23 25.27 -3.39
N ALA A 176 -18.21 24.58 -2.92
CA ALA A 176 -17.60 24.82 -1.61
C ALA A 176 -17.12 26.27 -1.46
N ARG A 177 -16.36 26.79 -2.44
CA ARG A 177 -15.85 28.17 -2.40
C ARG A 177 -16.96 29.22 -2.43
N ALA A 178 -18.08 28.94 -3.07
CA ALA A 178 -19.22 29.88 -3.17
C ALA A 178 -20.15 29.84 -1.96
N SER A 179 -20.29 28.68 -1.28
CA SER A 179 -21.40 28.39 -0.38
C SER A 179 -21.02 27.86 0.99
N LEU A 180 -19.79 27.37 1.18
CA LEU A 180 -19.35 26.77 2.44
C LEU A 180 -18.14 27.52 3.00
N SER A 181 -18.14 27.79 4.31
CA SER A 181 -16.89 28.16 4.98
C SER A 181 -15.97 26.93 5.11
N PRO A 182 -14.64 27.12 5.30
CA PRO A 182 -13.71 26.02 5.59
C PRO A 182 -14.19 25.11 6.71
N GLU A 183 -14.74 25.69 7.78
CA GLU A 183 -15.25 24.95 8.94
C GLU A 183 -16.53 24.16 8.62
N GLN A 184 -17.40 24.69 7.74
CA GLN A 184 -18.59 23.98 7.29
C GLN A 184 -18.22 22.78 6.41
N LEU A 185 -17.29 22.93 5.46
CA LEU A 185 -16.81 21.81 4.65
C LEU A 185 -16.14 20.73 5.53
N LEU A 186 -15.31 21.14 6.49
CA LEU A 186 -14.69 20.21 7.45
C LEU A 186 -15.77 19.47 8.24
N ALA A 187 -16.82 20.15 8.70
CA ALA A 187 -17.92 19.54 9.43
C ALA A 187 -18.68 18.52 8.57
N GLU A 188 -18.96 18.83 7.29
CA GLU A 188 -19.59 17.89 6.35
C GLU A 188 -18.73 16.65 6.14
N VAL A 189 -17.43 16.79 5.87
CA VAL A 189 -16.53 15.64 5.68
C VAL A 189 -16.42 14.79 6.96
N LYS A 190 -16.42 15.45 8.13
CA LYS A 190 -16.43 14.74 9.42
C LYS A 190 -17.74 14.01 9.65
N ALA A 191 -18.86 14.64 9.34
CA ALA A 191 -20.19 14.05 9.46
C ALA A 191 -20.41 12.89 8.47
N ALA A 192 -19.82 12.95 7.28
CA ALA A 192 -19.85 11.89 6.28
C ALA A 192 -19.10 10.62 6.71
N ASP A 193 -18.23 10.72 7.73
CA ASP A 193 -17.40 9.64 8.29
C ASP A 193 -16.61 8.88 7.22
N VAL A 194 -15.95 9.62 6.33
CA VAL A 194 -15.09 9.03 5.31
C VAL A 194 -13.89 8.36 5.98
N ARG A 195 -13.84 7.05 5.96
CA ARG A 195 -12.68 6.27 6.40
C ARG A 195 -11.61 6.23 5.30
N GLY A 196 -10.34 6.28 5.69
CA GLY A 196 -9.21 6.22 4.75
C GLY A 196 -9.25 4.95 3.89
N ARG A 197 -9.03 5.07 2.58
CA ARG A 197 -9.09 3.99 1.58
C ARG A 197 -7.73 3.32 1.30
N GLY A 198 -6.64 3.87 1.86
CA GLY A 198 -5.28 3.34 1.66
C GLY A 198 -4.83 2.28 2.66
N GLY A 199 -5.74 1.67 3.43
CA GLY A 199 -5.44 0.55 4.34
C GLY A 199 -5.95 0.73 5.76
N ALA A 200 -5.45 1.71 6.50
CA ALA A 200 -5.70 1.85 7.95
C ALA A 200 -7.12 2.29 8.35
N GLY A 201 -7.95 2.76 7.42
CA GLY A 201 -9.34 3.14 7.70
C GLY A 201 -9.51 4.32 8.68
N PHE A 202 -8.49 5.15 8.91
CA PHE A 202 -8.56 6.27 9.83
C PHE A 202 -9.49 7.38 9.28
N PRO A 203 -10.39 7.98 10.10
CA PRO A 203 -11.36 8.97 9.61
C PRO A 203 -10.69 10.23 9.03
N ALA A 204 -11.02 10.57 7.77
CA ALA A 204 -10.44 11.71 7.05
C ALA A 204 -10.73 13.05 7.74
N GLY A 205 -11.97 13.27 8.17
CA GLY A 205 -12.38 14.50 8.86
C GLY A 205 -11.61 14.75 10.16
N THR A 206 -11.23 13.69 10.87
CA THR A 206 -10.40 13.80 12.09
C THR A 206 -8.98 14.25 11.76
N LYS A 207 -8.35 13.72 10.69
CA LYS A 207 -7.04 14.21 10.23
C LYS A 207 -7.09 15.69 9.86
N TRP A 208 -8.16 16.13 9.17
CA TRP A 208 -8.35 17.53 8.78
C TRP A 208 -8.51 18.43 10.00
N GLU A 209 -9.30 18.00 10.98
CA GLU A 209 -9.50 18.76 12.22
C GLU A 209 -8.18 19.02 12.97
N PHE A 210 -7.31 18.01 13.08
CA PHE A 210 -6.00 18.17 13.70
C PHE A 210 -5.13 19.18 12.95
N ALA A 211 -5.05 19.07 11.63
CA ALA A 211 -4.27 19.99 10.81
C ALA A 211 -4.87 21.41 10.81
N ALA A 212 -6.20 21.55 10.74
CA ALA A 212 -6.87 22.84 10.80
C ALA A 212 -6.56 23.60 12.10
N ARG A 213 -6.53 22.89 13.23
CA ARG A 213 -6.24 23.45 14.55
C ARG A 213 -4.76 23.77 14.80
N ALA A 214 -3.85 23.26 13.97
CA ALA A 214 -2.43 23.54 14.11
C ALA A 214 -2.15 25.05 13.97
N ALA A 215 -1.31 25.58 14.87
CA ALA A 215 -1.04 27.02 14.94
C ALA A 215 -0.23 27.56 13.76
N ASP A 216 0.57 26.71 13.11
CA ASP A 216 1.35 27.09 11.93
C ASP A 216 0.41 27.31 10.74
N PRO A 217 0.38 28.51 10.13
CA PRO A 217 -0.47 28.79 8.96
C PRO A 217 0.03 28.14 7.68
N ASP A 218 1.30 27.75 7.61
CA ASP A 218 1.90 27.11 6.43
C ASP A 218 1.67 25.60 6.50
N LYS A 219 0.61 25.15 5.84
CA LYS A 219 0.13 23.76 5.87
C LYS A 219 0.23 23.13 4.50
N ALA A 220 0.33 21.80 4.43
CA ALA A 220 0.41 21.05 3.18
C ALA A 220 -0.63 19.92 3.12
N ILE A 221 -1.11 19.66 1.90
CA ILE A 221 -1.83 18.43 1.55
C ILE A 221 -0.86 17.53 0.80
N VAL A 222 -0.72 16.29 1.26
CA VAL A 222 0.13 15.29 0.59
C VAL A 222 -0.74 14.10 0.19
N VAL A 223 -0.69 13.77 -1.09
CA VAL A 223 -1.34 12.57 -1.63
C VAL A 223 -0.34 11.44 -1.70
N ASN A 224 -0.74 10.34 -1.09
CA ASN A 224 -0.04 9.08 -1.21
C ASN A 224 -0.56 8.35 -2.45
N GLY A 225 0.17 8.43 -3.55
CA GLY A 225 -0.02 7.68 -4.79
C GLY A 225 1.00 6.54 -4.93
N ASP A 226 1.60 6.12 -3.80
CA ASP A 226 2.50 4.97 -3.73
C ASP A 226 1.70 3.68 -3.46
N GLU A 227 0.92 3.26 -4.45
CA GLU A 227 0.08 2.06 -4.43
C GLU A 227 0.93 0.80 -4.62
N GLY A 228 1.64 0.39 -3.57
CA GLY A 228 2.58 -0.73 -3.61
C GLY A 228 1.94 -2.11 -3.41
N ASP A 229 0.67 -2.20 -3.06
CA ASP A 229 0.00 -3.46 -2.71
C ASP A 229 -0.25 -4.34 -3.95
N PRO A 230 0.41 -5.52 -4.07
CA PRO A 230 0.08 -6.46 -5.14
C PRO A 230 -1.40 -6.83 -5.11
N GLY A 231 -2.06 -6.69 -6.24
CA GLY A 231 -3.50 -6.90 -6.38
C GLY A 231 -4.30 -5.61 -6.49
N SER A 232 -3.74 -4.46 -6.13
CA SER A 232 -4.39 -3.16 -6.31
C SER A 232 -3.85 -2.39 -7.52
N TYR A 233 -4.75 -1.69 -8.20
CA TYR A 233 -4.49 -0.75 -9.30
C TYR A 233 -5.56 0.34 -9.33
N ILE A 234 -6.14 0.62 -8.16
CA ILE A 234 -7.23 1.59 -7.95
C ILE A 234 -6.70 3.00 -8.13
N ASP A 235 -5.68 3.35 -7.35
CA ASP A 235 -5.08 4.69 -7.37
C ASP A 235 -4.45 4.98 -8.71
N LYS A 236 -3.81 3.98 -9.34
CA LYS A 236 -3.29 4.07 -10.70
C LYS A 236 -4.37 4.53 -11.68
N LEU A 237 -5.51 3.82 -11.72
CA LEU A 237 -6.59 4.13 -12.66
C LEU A 237 -7.26 5.48 -12.33
N LEU A 238 -7.40 5.84 -11.06
CA LEU A 238 -7.90 7.16 -10.67
C LEU A 238 -6.94 8.28 -11.13
N MET A 239 -5.63 8.12 -10.93
CA MET A 239 -4.63 9.09 -11.37
C MET A 239 -4.54 9.22 -12.89
N GLU A 240 -4.71 8.13 -13.63
CA GLU A 240 -4.55 8.11 -15.09
C GLU A 240 -5.84 8.46 -15.85
N ARG A 241 -7.01 8.09 -15.32
CA ARG A 241 -8.30 8.27 -16.03
C ARG A 241 -9.15 9.39 -15.47
N ASN A 242 -8.96 9.76 -14.21
CA ASN A 242 -9.78 10.75 -13.51
C ASN A 242 -8.95 11.69 -12.63
N PRO A 243 -7.82 12.22 -13.14
CA PRO A 243 -6.94 13.08 -12.36
C PRO A 243 -7.64 14.36 -11.87
N GLU A 244 -8.65 14.86 -12.59
CA GLU A 244 -9.41 16.04 -12.21
C GLU A 244 -10.18 15.81 -10.89
N LEU A 245 -10.73 14.60 -10.67
CA LEU A 245 -11.42 14.24 -9.42
C LEU A 245 -10.47 14.27 -8.22
N LEU A 246 -9.26 13.76 -8.40
CA LEU A 246 -8.21 13.80 -7.38
C LEU A 246 -7.80 15.24 -7.06
N LEU A 247 -7.52 16.07 -8.09
CA LEU A 247 -7.11 17.46 -7.93
C LEU A 247 -8.21 18.28 -7.23
N GLU A 248 -9.47 18.02 -7.54
CA GLU A 248 -10.62 18.63 -6.89
C GLU A 248 -10.65 18.26 -5.39
N GLY A 249 -10.51 16.97 -5.06
CA GLY A 249 -10.46 16.50 -3.67
C GLY A 249 -9.30 17.09 -2.88
N MET A 250 -8.13 17.24 -3.49
CA MET A 250 -6.97 17.91 -2.89
C MET A 250 -7.25 19.39 -2.59
N ALA A 251 -7.81 20.12 -3.56
CA ALA A 251 -8.11 21.55 -3.40
C ALA A 251 -9.21 21.79 -2.36
N LEU A 252 -10.20 20.88 -2.25
CA LEU A 252 -11.22 20.88 -1.20
C LEU A 252 -10.59 20.66 0.18
N ALA A 253 -9.68 19.70 0.30
CA ALA A 253 -8.93 19.49 1.54
C ALA A 253 -8.10 20.73 1.89
N GLY A 254 -7.41 21.32 0.92
CA GLY A 254 -6.68 22.57 1.09
C GLY A 254 -7.57 23.72 1.57
N HIS A 255 -8.75 23.88 1.00
CA HIS A 255 -9.73 24.88 1.42
C HIS A 255 -10.18 24.68 2.88
N ALA A 256 -10.50 23.43 3.27
CA ALA A 256 -10.99 23.12 4.61
C ALA A 256 -9.94 23.32 5.70
N VAL A 257 -8.65 23.03 5.44
CA VAL A 257 -7.58 23.09 6.46
C VAL A 257 -6.75 24.37 6.38
N GLY A 258 -6.93 25.20 5.34
CA GLY A 258 -6.15 26.39 5.09
C GLY A 258 -4.78 26.15 4.44
N ALA A 259 -4.58 25.03 3.74
CA ALA A 259 -3.37 24.75 3.00
C ALA A 259 -3.42 25.37 1.59
N ARG A 260 -2.27 25.87 1.12
CA ARG A 260 -2.11 26.44 -0.23
C ARG A 260 -1.22 25.59 -1.14
N ARG A 261 -0.59 24.56 -0.60
CA ARG A 261 0.31 23.67 -1.35
C ARG A 261 -0.14 22.22 -1.22
N GLY A 262 -0.12 21.53 -2.35
CA GLY A 262 -0.38 20.10 -2.46
C GLY A 262 0.77 19.39 -3.15
N TYR A 263 1.04 18.16 -2.73
CA TYR A 263 2.07 17.30 -3.31
C TYR A 263 1.44 15.94 -3.59
N VAL A 264 1.70 15.38 -4.75
CA VAL A 264 1.32 13.99 -5.07
C VAL A 264 2.60 13.20 -5.26
N LEU A 265 2.86 12.23 -4.38
CA LEU A 265 3.92 11.27 -4.63
C LEU A 265 3.35 10.11 -5.44
N VAL A 266 3.93 9.89 -6.61
CA VAL A 266 3.58 8.80 -7.54
C VAL A 266 4.73 7.83 -7.59
N ARG A 267 4.47 6.54 -7.51
CA ARG A 267 5.52 5.53 -7.62
C ARG A 267 6.11 5.47 -9.05
N SER A 268 7.41 5.22 -9.14
CA SER A 268 8.13 5.13 -10.43
C SER A 268 7.68 3.97 -11.31
N GLU A 269 7.05 2.96 -10.72
CA GLU A 269 6.51 1.80 -11.41
C GLU A 269 5.25 2.09 -12.25
N TYR A 270 4.70 3.32 -12.11
CA TYR A 270 3.54 3.80 -12.89
C TYR A 270 3.96 4.91 -13.87
N PRO A 271 4.68 4.57 -14.96
CA PRO A 271 5.30 5.57 -15.85
C PRO A 271 4.29 6.51 -16.52
N LEU A 272 3.03 6.09 -16.68
CA LEU A 272 1.97 6.92 -17.28
C LEU A 272 1.32 7.89 -16.30
N SER A 273 1.28 7.57 -15.00
CA SER A 273 0.56 8.37 -14.01
C SER A 273 1.17 9.76 -13.83
N THR A 274 2.51 9.85 -13.77
CA THR A 274 3.23 11.15 -13.58
C THR A 274 2.96 12.15 -14.72
N PRO A 275 3.15 11.83 -16.01
CA PRO A 275 2.87 12.79 -17.09
C PRO A 275 1.38 13.12 -17.22
N VAL A 276 0.47 12.18 -16.96
CA VAL A 276 -0.98 12.46 -16.97
C VAL A 276 -1.35 13.46 -15.88
N LEU A 277 -0.88 13.25 -14.65
CA LEU A 277 -1.14 14.19 -13.54
C LEU A 277 -0.54 15.55 -13.78
N ARG A 278 0.70 15.65 -14.27
CA ARG A 278 1.33 16.95 -14.62
C ARG A 278 0.49 17.69 -15.64
N GLY A 279 0.05 17.02 -16.72
CA GLY A 279 -0.84 17.60 -17.72
C GLY A 279 -2.18 18.04 -17.15
N ALA A 280 -2.76 17.29 -16.21
CA ALA A 280 -4.02 17.66 -15.54
C ALA A 280 -3.85 18.89 -14.63
N VAL A 281 -2.73 18.98 -13.89
CA VAL A 281 -2.40 20.17 -13.06
C VAL A 281 -2.26 21.41 -13.93
N GLU A 282 -1.55 21.32 -15.06
CA GLU A 282 -1.39 22.44 -15.98
C GLU A 282 -2.74 22.91 -16.56
N ARG A 283 -3.60 21.97 -16.98
CA ARG A 283 -4.97 22.30 -17.44
C ARG A 283 -5.78 22.98 -16.34
N ALA A 284 -5.87 22.35 -15.15
CA ALA A 284 -6.64 22.89 -14.04
C ALA A 284 -6.13 24.27 -13.58
N ARG A 285 -4.81 24.53 -13.67
CA ARG A 285 -4.22 25.82 -13.38
C ARG A 285 -4.57 26.86 -14.45
N SER A 286 -4.43 26.53 -15.73
CA SER A 286 -4.73 27.43 -16.85
C SER A 286 -6.21 27.79 -16.94
N GLU A 287 -7.10 26.89 -16.54
CA GLU A 287 -8.55 27.09 -16.48
C GLU A 287 -9.00 27.80 -15.17
N GLY A 288 -8.06 28.05 -14.25
CA GLY A 288 -8.33 28.77 -12.99
C GLY A 288 -9.04 27.95 -11.93
N HIS A 289 -9.20 26.64 -12.10
CA HIS A 289 -9.91 25.79 -11.15
C HIS A 289 -9.23 25.74 -9.78
N LEU A 290 -7.91 25.66 -9.74
CA LEU A 290 -7.14 25.54 -8.49
C LEU A 290 -7.09 26.85 -7.69
N GLY A 291 -7.20 28.03 -8.36
CA GLY A 291 -7.03 29.34 -7.70
C GLY A 291 -5.63 29.49 -7.09
N ASP A 292 -5.56 29.79 -5.78
CA ASP A 292 -4.30 29.95 -5.05
C ASP A 292 -3.71 28.61 -4.54
N PHE A 293 -4.35 27.50 -4.80
CA PHE A 293 -3.84 26.17 -4.40
C PHE A 293 -2.90 25.64 -5.46
N ASP A 294 -1.63 25.46 -5.11
CA ASP A 294 -0.60 24.94 -6.01
C ASP A 294 -0.36 23.45 -5.78
N VAL A 295 -0.13 22.69 -6.86
CA VAL A 295 0.09 21.24 -6.82
C VAL A 295 1.37 20.88 -7.54
N GLU A 296 2.22 20.08 -6.86
CA GLU A 296 3.45 19.50 -7.39
C GLU A 296 3.35 17.98 -7.48
N ILE A 297 3.77 17.40 -8.61
CA ILE A 297 3.81 15.95 -8.83
C ILE A 297 5.25 15.47 -8.68
N VAL A 298 5.48 14.62 -7.70
CA VAL A 298 6.80 14.05 -7.36
C VAL A 298 6.79 12.57 -7.65
N GLU A 299 7.77 12.10 -8.37
CA GLU A 299 7.95 10.68 -8.69
C GLU A 299 8.89 10.02 -7.68
N GLY A 300 8.48 8.88 -7.14
CA GLY A 300 9.26 8.01 -6.26
C GLY A 300 10.44 7.33 -6.95
N ALA A 301 10.99 6.32 -6.29
CA ALA A 301 12.15 5.59 -6.78
C ALA A 301 12.14 4.08 -6.44
N GLY A 302 10.96 3.49 -6.27
CA GLY A 302 10.77 2.08 -5.96
C GLY A 302 11.05 1.73 -4.49
N SER A 303 9.99 1.62 -3.68
CA SER A 303 10.01 1.05 -2.33
C SER A 303 8.59 1.00 -1.76
N TYR A 304 8.09 -0.18 -1.45
CA TYR A 304 6.76 -0.38 -0.85
C TYR A 304 6.54 0.42 0.43
N VAL A 305 7.57 0.48 1.29
CA VAL A 305 7.43 1.16 2.59
C VAL A 305 7.19 2.66 2.47
N VAL A 306 7.45 3.26 1.31
CA VAL A 306 7.15 4.68 1.05
C VAL A 306 5.65 4.96 1.06
N GLY A 307 4.81 3.94 0.91
CA GLY A 307 3.37 4.03 1.19
C GLY A 307 3.02 4.34 2.67
N GLU A 308 3.94 4.18 3.63
CA GLU A 308 3.74 4.64 5.01
C GLU A 308 3.94 6.16 5.12
N GLU A 309 3.01 6.86 5.79
CA GLU A 309 2.93 8.34 5.75
C GLU A 309 4.23 9.06 6.16
N THR A 310 5.01 8.54 7.12
CA THR A 310 6.27 9.18 7.56
C THR A 310 7.44 8.83 6.63
N ALA A 311 7.46 7.65 6.05
CA ALA A 311 8.41 7.24 5.04
C ALA A 311 8.17 7.99 3.72
N LEU A 312 6.90 8.19 3.34
CA LEU A 312 6.50 9.03 2.21
C LEU A 312 7.01 10.46 2.37
N LEU A 313 6.78 11.07 3.53
CA LEU A 313 7.28 12.43 3.79
C LEU A 313 8.81 12.51 3.76
N ALA A 314 9.51 11.46 4.19
CA ALA A 314 10.96 11.39 4.09
C ALA A 314 11.42 11.31 2.62
N SER A 315 10.74 10.49 1.80
CA SER A 315 11.01 10.34 0.37
C SER A 315 10.77 11.64 -0.40
N LEU A 316 9.64 12.33 -0.16
CA LEU A 316 9.35 13.64 -0.73
C LEU A 316 10.44 14.68 -0.45
N GLN A 317 11.11 14.58 0.70
CA GLN A 317 12.22 15.46 1.08
C GLN A 317 13.58 14.96 0.55
N GLY A 318 13.59 13.90 -0.27
CA GLY A 318 14.80 13.35 -0.87
C GLY A 318 15.68 12.53 0.07
N PHE A 319 15.12 12.08 1.20
CA PHE A 319 15.80 11.19 2.14
C PHE A 319 15.45 9.72 1.86
N ARG A 320 16.19 8.83 2.51
CA ARG A 320 15.80 7.43 2.59
C ARG A 320 14.39 7.29 3.17
N GLY A 321 13.52 6.56 2.49
CA GLY A 321 12.12 6.31 2.85
C GLY A 321 11.97 5.45 4.10
N THR A 322 12.42 5.92 5.26
CA THR A 322 12.34 5.19 6.52
C THR A 322 11.28 5.77 7.43
N VAL A 323 10.58 4.88 8.13
CA VAL A 323 9.53 5.20 9.09
C VAL A 323 10.07 6.00 10.27
N SER A 324 9.31 6.97 10.73
CA SER A 324 9.57 7.73 11.97
C SER A 324 8.58 7.35 13.06
N ALA A 325 9.06 7.33 14.32
CA ALA A 325 8.19 7.09 15.47
C ALA A 325 7.18 8.24 15.64
N ARG A 326 5.97 7.92 16.04
CA ARG A 326 4.91 8.87 16.39
C ARG A 326 4.62 8.81 17.89
N PRO A 327 4.27 9.89 18.60
CA PRO A 327 4.16 11.27 18.14
C PRO A 327 5.53 11.96 17.88
N PRO A 328 5.60 13.12 17.13
CA PRO A 328 4.47 13.86 16.60
C PRO A 328 3.85 13.20 15.37
N PHE A 329 2.55 13.43 15.15
CA PHE A 329 1.87 13.00 13.94
C PHE A 329 2.08 14.01 12.81
N PRO A 330 1.99 13.61 11.51
CA PRO A 330 2.16 14.52 10.38
C PRO A 330 1.23 15.75 10.43
N ALA A 331 -0.01 15.60 10.92
CA ALA A 331 -0.95 16.71 11.10
C ALA A 331 -0.45 17.80 12.06
N GLU A 332 0.50 17.47 12.96
CA GLU A 332 1.16 18.43 13.84
C GLU A 332 2.51 18.87 13.27
N ARG A 333 3.27 17.90 12.71
CA ARG A 333 4.63 18.11 12.23
C ARG A 333 5.02 17.09 11.15
N GLY A 334 4.71 17.40 9.91
CA GLY A 334 4.95 16.56 8.74
C GLY A 334 6.02 17.10 7.78
N PHE A 335 5.64 17.37 6.54
CA PHE A 335 6.51 17.82 5.47
C PHE A 335 7.24 19.12 5.83
N HIS A 336 8.56 19.10 5.79
CA HIS A 336 9.44 20.19 6.27
C HIS A 336 9.09 20.70 7.68
N GLY A 337 8.55 19.84 8.53
CA GLY A 337 8.15 20.20 9.88
C GLY A 337 6.84 20.97 9.99
N LYS A 338 6.11 21.14 8.90
CA LYS A 338 4.81 21.84 8.82
C LYS A 338 3.64 20.88 9.08
N PRO A 339 2.49 21.39 9.55
CA PRO A 339 1.28 20.58 9.64
C PRO A 339 0.90 20.03 8.27
N THR A 340 0.78 18.71 8.15
CA THR A 340 0.58 18.04 6.87
C THR A 340 -0.55 17.03 6.97
N VAL A 341 -1.50 17.12 6.05
CA VAL A 341 -2.54 16.10 5.86
C VAL A 341 -2.08 15.13 4.79
N VAL A 342 -1.87 13.87 5.18
CA VAL A 342 -1.53 12.80 4.23
C VAL A 342 -2.77 11.96 3.95
N HIS A 343 -3.15 11.84 2.67
CA HIS A 343 -4.27 11.00 2.22
C HIS A 343 -3.88 10.14 1.04
N ASN A 344 -4.52 8.99 0.95
CA ASN A 344 -4.52 8.15 -0.24
C ASN A 344 -5.37 8.80 -1.36
N VAL A 345 -5.13 8.44 -2.62
CA VAL A 345 -5.81 8.96 -3.82
C VAL A 345 -7.32 8.75 -3.75
N GLU A 346 -7.77 7.49 -3.56
CA GLU A 346 -9.20 7.16 -3.52
C GLU A 346 -9.93 7.89 -2.37
N THR A 347 -9.27 8.08 -1.23
CA THR A 347 -9.85 8.82 -0.11
C THR A 347 -10.26 10.23 -0.52
N LEU A 348 -9.39 10.95 -1.24
CA LEU A 348 -9.67 12.32 -1.68
C LEU A 348 -10.70 12.36 -2.80
N CYS A 349 -10.77 11.34 -3.65
CA CYS A 349 -11.76 11.25 -4.72
C CYS A 349 -13.23 11.14 -4.20
N ASN A 350 -13.45 10.80 -2.93
CA ASN A 350 -14.77 10.82 -2.30
C ASN A 350 -15.25 12.23 -1.94
N ILE A 351 -14.34 13.16 -1.72
CA ILE A 351 -14.64 14.48 -1.16
C ILE A 351 -15.49 15.36 -2.07
N PRO A 352 -15.31 15.40 -3.41
CA PRO A 352 -16.14 16.18 -4.31
C PRO A 352 -17.64 15.84 -4.20
N PHE A 353 -17.99 14.56 -4.09
CA PHE A 353 -19.38 14.14 -3.89
C PHE A 353 -19.98 14.73 -2.60
N ILE A 354 -19.25 14.68 -1.51
CA ILE A 354 -19.69 15.22 -0.21
C ILE A 354 -19.84 16.74 -0.28
N ALA A 355 -18.93 17.43 -0.96
CA ALA A 355 -19.01 18.87 -1.12
C ALA A 355 -20.26 19.32 -1.88
N VAL A 356 -20.77 18.51 -2.82
CA VAL A 356 -21.99 18.82 -3.60
C VAL A 356 -23.26 18.35 -2.89
N HIS A 357 -23.26 17.12 -2.38
CA HIS A 357 -24.48 16.43 -1.95
C HIS A 357 -24.64 16.35 -0.42
N GLY A 358 -23.58 16.66 0.34
CA GLY A 358 -23.56 16.63 1.80
C GLY A 358 -23.36 15.24 2.40
N ALA A 359 -23.15 15.21 3.71
CA ALA A 359 -22.84 14.02 4.48
C ALA A 359 -23.94 12.95 4.45
N GLU A 360 -25.20 13.37 4.55
CA GLU A 360 -26.33 12.43 4.60
C GLU A 360 -26.53 11.68 3.27
N ALA A 361 -26.32 12.35 2.13
CA ALA A 361 -26.35 11.70 0.82
C ALA A 361 -25.21 10.68 0.68
N TYR A 362 -24.02 11.01 1.19
CA TYR A 362 -22.89 10.07 1.19
C TYR A 362 -23.14 8.84 2.06
N LYS A 363 -23.72 9.01 3.25
CA LYS A 363 -24.09 7.89 4.13
C LYS A 363 -25.13 6.98 3.49
N ALA A 364 -26.09 7.56 2.75
CA ALA A 364 -27.14 6.81 2.08
C ALA A 364 -26.63 5.91 0.93
N LEU A 365 -25.39 6.09 0.47
CA LEU A 365 -24.80 5.24 -0.57
C LEU A 365 -24.59 3.79 -0.12
N SER A 366 -24.39 3.56 1.18
CA SER A 366 -24.15 2.23 1.72
C SER A 366 -25.23 1.82 2.72
N PRO A 367 -25.77 0.59 2.64
CA PRO A 367 -26.62 0.03 3.68
C PRO A 367 -25.82 -0.53 4.88
N GLY A 368 -24.47 -0.65 4.74
CA GLY A 368 -23.58 -1.18 5.76
C GLY A 368 -23.25 -0.20 6.88
N ALA A 369 -22.39 -0.62 7.80
CA ALA A 369 -21.94 0.22 8.91
C ALA A 369 -20.99 1.34 8.42
N THR A 370 -20.20 1.08 7.39
CA THR A 370 -19.29 2.08 6.79
C THR A 370 -19.98 2.86 5.68
N PRO A 371 -19.98 4.21 5.76
CA PRO A 371 -20.55 5.07 4.72
C PRO A 371 -19.79 5.05 3.40
N GLY A 372 -20.53 5.34 2.30
CA GLY A 372 -19.97 5.55 0.98
C GLY A 372 -19.71 4.28 0.20
N THR A 373 -18.82 4.39 -0.78
CA THR A 373 -18.45 3.30 -1.70
C THR A 373 -16.96 2.98 -1.61
N LYS A 374 -16.57 1.87 -2.22
CA LYS A 374 -15.17 1.44 -2.34
C LYS A 374 -14.91 0.89 -3.72
N LEU A 375 -13.78 1.27 -4.30
CA LEU A 375 -13.27 0.58 -5.46
C LEU A 375 -12.59 -0.73 -5.04
N VAL A 376 -12.91 -1.81 -5.74
CA VAL A 376 -12.27 -3.11 -5.56
C VAL A 376 -11.65 -3.57 -6.87
N CYS A 377 -10.48 -4.20 -6.77
CA CYS A 377 -9.73 -4.77 -7.90
C CYS A 377 -9.77 -6.28 -7.84
N LEU A 378 -10.10 -6.93 -8.95
CA LEU A 378 -10.05 -8.38 -9.11
C LEU A 378 -8.85 -8.77 -9.97
N ASN A 379 -8.06 -9.76 -9.52
CA ASN A 379 -6.91 -10.23 -10.27
C ASN A 379 -7.30 -11.09 -11.49
N ASP A 380 -6.31 -11.48 -12.30
CA ASP A 380 -6.47 -12.24 -13.53
C ASP A 380 -7.10 -13.62 -13.36
N ARG A 381 -7.15 -14.14 -12.13
CA ARG A 381 -7.76 -15.46 -11.82
C ARG A 381 -9.26 -15.47 -12.02
N PHE A 382 -9.93 -14.32 -11.92
CA PHE A 382 -11.37 -14.21 -12.16
C PHE A 382 -11.72 -14.27 -13.65
N GLN A 383 -12.93 -14.69 -13.96
CA GLN A 383 -13.45 -14.67 -15.36
C GLN A 383 -13.57 -13.25 -15.89
N ARG A 384 -13.96 -12.32 -15.03
CA ARG A 384 -14.06 -10.89 -15.31
C ARG A 384 -13.17 -10.11 -14.33
N PRO A 385 -11.84 -10.13 -14.54
CA PRO A 385 -10.94 -9.29 -13.75
C PRO A 385 -11.18 -7.82 -14.09
N GLY A 386 -10.94 -6.92 -13.14
CA GLY A 386 -11.15 -5.50 -13.39
C GLY A 386 -11.41 -4.69 -12.14
N LEU A 387 -11.84 -3.45 -12.35
CA LEU A 387 -12.14 -2.47 -11.32
C LEU A 387 -13.64 -2.33 -11.14
N TYR A 388 -14.12 -2.44 -9.91
CA TYR A 388 -15.54 -2.35 -9.58
C TYR A 388 -15.78 -1.37 -8.45
N GLU A 389 -16.74 -0.44 -8.62
CA GLU A 389 -17.22 0.40 -7.52
C GLU A 389 -18.39 -0.30 -6.83
N VAL A 390 -18.21 -0.64 -5.56
CA VAL A 390 -19.18 -1.40 -4.74
C VAL A 390 -19.59 -0.61 -3.50
N ARG A 391 -20.73 -0.96 -2.92
CA ARG A 391 -21.19 -0.46 -1.63
C ARG A 391 -20.48 -1.21 -0.50
N PHE A 392 -20.17 -0.55 0.60
CA PHE A 392 -19.80 -1.29 1.80
C PHE A 392 -20.92 -2.20 2.26
N GLY A 393 -20.61 -3.36 2.84
CA GLY A 393 -21.57 -4.38 3.21
C GLY A 393 -21.97 -5.34 2.10
N THR A 394 -21.49 -5.13 0.84
CA THR A 394 -21.67 -6.12 -0.24
C THR A 394 -20.94 -7.42 0.14
N PRO A 395 -21.58 -8.60 0.08
CA PRO A 395 -20.90 -9.86 0.36
C PRO A 395 -19.70 -10.09 -0.57
N VAL A 396 -18.59 -10.61 -0.03
CA VAL A 396 -17.41 -10.94 -0.85
C VAL A 396 -17.76 -11.96 -1.93
N SER A 397 -18.72 -12.88 -1.67
CA SER A 397 -19.24 -13.84 -2.68
C SER A 397 -19.88 -13.09 -3.87
N GLU A 398 -20.65 -12.04 -3.65
CA GLU A 398 -21.23 -11.24 -4.73
C GLU A 398 -20.15 -10.53 -5.56
N ILE A 399 -19.10 -10.06 -4.91
CA ILE A 399 -17.96 -9.43 -5.61
C ILE A 399 -17.21 -10.50 -6.43
N CYS A 400 -16.87 -11.62 -5.83
CA CYS A 400 -16.05 -12.66 -6.49
C CYS A 400 -16.81 -13.45 -7.54
N GLU A 401 -18.02 -13.91 -7.22
CA GLU A 401 -18.83 -14.79 -8.08
C GLU A 401 -19.80 -13.97 -8.94
N GLY A 402 -20.46 -12.96 -8.38
CA GLY A 402 -21.40 -12.11 -9.09
C GLY A 402 -20.70 -11.19 -10.07
N LEU A 403 -19.87 -10.26 -9.60
CA LEU A 403 -19.13 -9.31 -10.43
C LEU A 403 -17.97 -9.98 -11.17
N GLY A 404 -17.12 -10.72 -10.46
CA GLY A 404 -15.95 -11.40 -11.00
C GLY A 404 -16.27 -12.63 -11.87
N GLY A 405 -17.47 -13.19 -11.74
CA GLY A 405 -17.90 -14.38 -12.50
C GLY A 405 -17.31 -15.69 -12.01
N GLY A 406 -16.72 -15.72 -10.81
CA GLY A 406 -15.94 -16.86 -10.33
C GLY A 406 -14.59 -16.97 -11.02
N LEU A 407 -13.89 -18.09 -10.79
CA LEU A 407 -12.56 -18.29 -11.37
C LEU A 407 -12.63 -18.76 -12.83
N ARG A 408 -11.59 -18.40 -13.59
CA ARG A 408 -11.36 -18.97 -14.92
C ARG A 408 -11.26 -20.50 -14.83
N ASP A 409 -11.60 -21.17 -15.90
CA ASP A 409 -11.54 -22.63 -16.01
C ASP A 409 -12.50 -23.40 -15.07
N GLY A 410 -13.48 -22.72 -14.45
CA GLY A 410 -14.48 -23.34 -13.60
C GLY A 410 -13.95 -23.94 -12.30
N ARG A 411 -12.74 -23.50 -11.86
CA ARG A 411 -12.16 -23.93 -10.58
C ARG A 411 -12.87 -23.29 -9.41
N SER A 412 -12.76 -23.93 -8.25
CA SER A 412 -13.28 -23.37 -6.99
C SER A 412 -12.29 -22.36 -6.38
N ILE A 413 -12.82 -21.34 -5.75
CA ILE A 413 -12.04 -20.41 -4.93
C ILE A 413 -11.64 -21.13 -3.65
N LYS A 414 -10.35 -21.44 -3.49
CA LYS A 414 -9.80 -21.98 -2.23
C LYS A 414 -9.78 -20.92 -1.15
N ALA A 415 -9.31 -19.73 -1.51
CA ALA A 415 -9.26 -18.57 -0.62
C ALA A 415 -9.12 -17.27 -1.44
N VAL A 416 -9.35 -16.13 -0.78
CA VAL A 416 -9.02 -14.81 -1.30
C VAL A 416 -8.17 -14.05 -0.29
N GLN A 417 -7.17 -13.30 -0.76
CA GLN A 417 -6.49 -12.29 0.03
C GLN A 417 -7.15 -10.94 -0.24
N ILE A 418 -7.52 -10.22 0.82
CA ILE A 418 -8.20 -8.93 0.72
C ILE A 418 -7.33 -7.86 1.38
N GLY A 419 -7.12 -6.75 0.68
CA GLY A 419 -6.47 -5.58 1.24
C GLY A 419 -4.94 -5.54 1.12
N GLY A 420 -4.37 -6.31 0.18
CA GLY A 420 -2.93 -6.30 -0.09
C GLY A 420 -2.16 -7.32 0.74
N PRO A 421 -0.81 -7.27 0.72
CA PRO A 421 0.05 -8.30 1.33
C PRO A 421 -0.04 -8.37 2.85
N LEU A 422 -0.53 -7.32 3.50
CA LEU A 422 -0.79 -7.28 4.95
C LEU A 422 -2.21 -7.75 5.30
N GLY A 423 -3.05 -7.99 4.30
CA GLY A 423 -4.42 -8.47 4.46
C GLY A 423 -4.48 -9.96 4.77
N GLY A 424 -5.45 -10.36 5.60
CA GLY A 424 -5.71 -11.76 5.91
C GLY A 424 -6.19 -12.56 4.71
N ILE A 425 -6.12 -13.87 4.84
CA ILE A 425 -6.59 -14.84 3.84
C ILE A 425 -7.97 -15.33 4.27
N LEU A 426 -9.01 -14.96 3.52
CA LEU A 426 -10.38 -15.40 3.73
C LEU A 426 -10.63 -16.71 2.97
N PRO A 427 -10.97 -17.84 3.62
CA PRO A 427 -11.18 -19.09 2.93
C PRO A 427 -12.48 -19.09 2.11
N GLY A 428 -12.54 -19.90 1.05
CA GLY A 428 -13.66 -19.96 0.12
C GLY A 428 -15.02 -20.23 0.75
N TRP A 429 -15.07 -20.93 1.88
CA TRP A 429 -16.31 -21.20 2.62
C TRP A 429 -16.78 -20.04 3.52
N LYS A 430 -16.08 -18.89 3.53
CA LYS A 430 -16.45 -17.68 4.26
C LYS A 430 -16.71 -16.48 3.34
N LEU A 431 -16.89 -16.68 2.05
CA LEU A 431 -17.10 -15.59 1.10
C LEU A 431 -18.40 -14.81 1.31
N ASP A 432 -19.36 -15.31 2.09
CA ASP A 432 -20.56 -14.55 2.46
C ASP A 432 -20.30 -13.43 3.48
N THR A 433 -19.06 -13.30 3.98
CA THR A 433 -18.65 -12.20 4.84
C THR A 433 -18.88 -10.87 4.13
N PRO A 434 -19.58 -9.89 4.76
CA PRO A 434 -19.75 -8.56 4.18
C PRO A 434 -18.39 -7.85 3.98
N PHE A 435 -18.22 -7.21 2.83
CA PHE A 435 -17.05 -6.39 2.56
C PHE A 435 -17.17 -5.06 3.30
N ASP A 436 -16.82 -5.08 4.59
CA ASP A 436 -16.81 -3.91 5.46
C ASP A 436 -15.66 -4.05 6.48
N PHE A 437 -15.29 -2.96 7.16
CA PHE A 437 -14.11 -2.94 8.03
C PHE A 437 -14.23 -3.88 9.21
N ASP A 438 -15.35 -3.83 9.93
CA ASP A 438 -15.51 -4.58 11.19
C ASP A 438 -15.76 -6.07 10.92
N GLU A 439 -16.53 -6.41 9.88
CA GLU A 439 -16.82 -7.77 9.47
C GLU A 439 -15.56 -8.49 8.96
N LEU A 440 -14.76 -7.83 8.11
CA LEU A 440 -13.50 -8.42 7.65
C LEU A 440 -12.48 -8.52 8.79
N ALA A 441 -12.44 -7.54 9.71
CA ALA A 441 -11.56 -7.60 10.87
C ALA A 441 -11.91 -8.77 11.81
N ALA A 442 -13.19 -9.12 11.97
CA ALA A 442 -13.64 -10.26 12.74
C ALA A 442 -13.12 -11.60 12.16
N GLU A 443 -12.87 -11.65 10.86
CA GLU A 443 -12.27 -12.80 10.16
C GLU A 443 -10.74 -12.73 10.06
N GLY A 444 -10.10 -11.77 10.72
CA GLY A 444 -8.64 -11.56 10.64
C GLY A 444 -8.17 -10.97 9.30
N CYS A 445 -9.11 -10.41 8.53
CA CYS A 445 -8.88 -9.75 7.26
C CYS A 445 -8.99 -8.23 7.38
N MET A 446 -8.80 -7.50 6.31
CA MET A 446 -8.98 -6.05 6.27
C MET A 446 -9.53 -5.62 4.90
N VAL A 447 -10.27 -4.51 4.85
CA VAL A 447 -10.61 -3.85 3.59
C VAL A 447 -9.34 -3.45 2.84
N GLY A 448 -8.38 -2.92 3.57
CA GLY A 448 -7.08 -2.51 3.04
C GLY A 448 -7.24 -1.55 1.87
N HIS A 449 -6.46 -1.78 0.83
CA HIS A 449 -6.51 -1.00 -0.40
C HIS A 449 -7.66 -1.40 -1.35
N GLY A 450 -8.33 -2.54 -1.11
CA GLY A 450 -9.45 -3.02 -1.94
C GLY A 450 -9.05 -4.02 -3.03
N GLY A 451 -7.80 -4.43 -3.08
CA GLY A 451 -7.38 -5.54 -3.95
C GLY A 451 -7.92 -6.88 -3.42
N ILE A 452 -8.51 -7.69 -4.29
CA ILE A 452 -8.98 -9.05 -4.00
C ILE A 452 -8.24 -10.02 -4.92
N LEU A 453 -7.33 -10.79 -4.32
CA LEU A 453 -6.55 -11.81 -5.00
C LEU A 453 -7.17 -13.19 -4.73
N ALA A 454 -7.61 -13.87 -5.77
CA ALA A 454 -8.12 -15.22 -5.63
C ALA A 454 -7.02 -16.27 -5.84
N PHE A 455 -7.08 -17.31 -5.00
CA PHE A 455 -6.27 -18.51 -5.07
C PHE A 455 -7.17 -19.71 -5.34
N ASP A 456 -6.79 -20.55 -6.29
CA ASP A 456 -7.53 -21.77 -6.62
C ASP A 456 -7.03 -22.98 -5.82
N ASP A 457 -7.67 -24.13 -6.06
CA ASP A 457 -7.39 -25.40 -5.41
C ASP A 457 -5.97 -25.96 -5.64
N ARG A 458 -5.20 -25.42 -6.64
CA ARG A 458 -3.80 -25.80 -6.89
C ARG A 458 -2.80 -25.05 -6.04
N THR A 459 -3.23 -23.95 -5.41
CA THR A 459 -2.32 -23.11 -4.66
C THR A 459 -1.72 -23.84 -3.47
N ASP A 460 -0.41 -23.99 -3.47
CA ASP A 460 0.37 -24.49 -2.36
C ASP A 460 0.40 -23.42 -1.26
N VAL A 461 -0.19 -23.74 -0.11
CA VAL A 461 -0.32 -22.81 1.01
C VAL A 461 1.05 -22.43 1.61
N ARG A 462 1.98 -23.38 1.62
CA ARG A 462 3.34 -23.12 2.13
C ARG A 462 4.13 -22.22 1.18
N ALA A 463 4.02 -22.45 -0.13
CA ALA A 463 4.60 -21.57 -1.12
C ALA A 463 4.02 -20.16 -1.07
N LEU A 464 2.71 -20.02 -0.82
CA LEU A 464 2.08 -18.71 -0.60
C LEU A 464 2.62 -18.02 0.66
N ALA A 465 2.69 -18.72 1.79
CA ALA A 465 3.25 -18.17 3.03
C ALA A 465 4.72 -17.74 2.86
N ARG A 466 5.51 -18.57 2.16
CA ARG A 466 6.90 -18.26 1.82
C ARG A 466 6.99 -16.98 0.99
N HIS A 467 6.19 -16.88 -0.07
CA HIS A 467 6.15 -15.71 -0.97
C HIS A 467 5.80 -14.41 -0.23
N LEU A 468 4.78 -14.44 0.64
CA LEU A 468 4.39 -13.28 1.44
C LEU A 468 5.48 -12.85 2.43
N LEU A 469 6.16 -13.79 3.07
CA LEU A 469 7.25 -13.49 4.01
C LEU A 469 8.52 -13.01 3.29
N GLU A 470 8.81 -13.52 2.10
CA GLU A 470 9.91 -13.05 1.24
C GLU A 470 9.69 -11.59 0.84
N PHE A 471 8.48 -11.26 0.36
CA PHE A 471 8.06 -9.88 0.13
C PHE A 471 8.26 -9.01 1.37
N GLY A 472 7.74 -9.45 2.53
CA GLY A 472 7.85 -8.68 3.77
C GLY A 472 9.30 -8.44 4.20
N ALA A 473 10.19 -9.43 4.03
CA ALA A 473 11.61 -9.31 4.35
C ALA A 473 12.32 -8.34 3.38
N HIS A 474 12.02 -8.43 2.08
CA HIS A 474 12.60 -7.58 1.03
C HIS A 474 12.23 -6.11 1.24
N GLU A 475 10.96 -5.81 1.46
CA GLU A 475 10.42 -4.45 1.57
C GLU A 475 10.63 -3.80 2.95
N SER A 476 11.34 -4.43 3.85
CA SER A 476 11.62 -3.83 5.16
C SER A 476 12.54 -2.62 5.03
N CYS A 477 12.11 -1.45 5.51
CA CYS A 477 12.97 -0.25 5.53
C CYS A 477 14.21 -0.39 6.44
N GLY A 478 14.30 -1.45 7.25
CA GLY A 478 15.41 -1.73 8.14
C GLY A 478 15.45 -0.89 9.42
N LYS A 479 14.45 -0.04 9.69
CA LYS A 479 14.47 0.90 10.82
C LYS A 479 14.32 0.22 12.17
N CYS A 480 13.30 -0.64 12.33
CA CYS A 480 13.04 -1.32 13.59
C CYS A 480 13.53 -2.77 13.57
N PHE A 481 14.10 -3.19 14.69
CA PHE A 481 14.75 -4.49 14.80
C PHE A 481 13.78 -5.68 14.61
N PRO A 482 12.56 -5.68 15.19
CA PRO A 482 11.62 -6.78 15.00
C PRO A 482 11.30 -7.03 13.53
N CYS A 483 10.91 -6.01 12.76
CA CYS A 483 10.62 -6.12 11.34
C CYS A 483 11.85 -6.58 10.55
N ARG A 484 12.98 -5.87 10.68
CA ARG A 484 14.20 -6.13 9.89
C ARG A 484 14.72 -7.56 10.01
N ILE A 485 14.74 -8.11 11.23
CA ILE A 485 15.28 -9.44 11.49
C ILE A 485 14.18 -10.49 11.53
N GLY A 486 13.02 -10.13 12.11
CA GLY A 486 11.94 -11.10 12.33
C GLY A 486 11.30 -11.59 11.03
N LEU A 487 11.09 -10.72 10.04
CA LEU A 487 10.53 -11.14 8.75
C LEU A 487 11.47 -12.10 8.01
N GLN A 488 12.79 -11.82 8.02
CA GLN A 488 13.78 -12.72 7.46
C GLN A 488 13.77 -14.08 8.18
N ARG A 489 13.65 -14.10 9.51
CA ARG A 489 13.57 -15.33 10.29
C ARG A 489 12.28 -16.11 10.05
N ALA A 490 11.15 -15.42 9.93
CA ALA A 490 9.88 -16.05 9.59
C ALA A 490 9.93 -16.70 8.18
N PHE A 491 10.49 -15.99 7.20
CA PHE A 491 10.76 -16.54 5.87
C PHE A 491 11.60 -17.80 5.94
N GLU A 492 12.77 -17.76 6.60
CA GLU A 492 13.67 -18.92 6.76
C GLU A 492 13.00 -20.11 7.45
N MET A 493 12.11 -19.87 8.41
CA MET A 493 11.35 -20.93 9.07
C MET A 493 10.41 -21.64 8.10
N VAL A 494 9.68 -20.88 7.27
CA VAL A 494 8.72 -21.42 6.31
C VAL A 494 9.41 -22.06 5.11
N ASP A 495 10.56 -21.51 4.67
CA ASP A 495 11.33 -22.03 3.54
C ASP A 495 12.03 -23.38 3.84
N ARG A 496 12.35 -23.66 5.09
CA ARG A 496 12.98 -24.93 5.49
C ARG A 496 12.04 -26.12 5.29
N PRO A 497 12.50 -27.23 4.70
CA PRO A 497 11.69 -28.43 4.59
C PRO A 497 11.38 -29.04 5.98
N GLY A 498 10.25 -29.74 6.09
CA GLY A 498 9.78 -30.39 7.30
C GLY A 498 8.70 -29.62 8.04
N ASP A 499 8.33 -30.10 9.22
CA ASP A 499 7.24 -29.50 10.01
C ASP A 499 7.65 -28.15 10.61
N LEU A 500 6.71 -27.22 10.61
CA LEU A 500 6.86 -25.90 11.21
C LEU A 500 6.63 -25.98 12.73
N ASP A 501 7.57 -25.45 13.50
CA ASP A 501 7.36 -25.22 14.93
C ASP A 501 6.39 -24.06 15.14
N ARG A 502 5.10 -24.40 15.36
CA ARG A 502 4.02 -23.44 15.58
C ARG A 502 4.33 -22.46 16.71
N GLY A 503 4.88 -22.95 17.83
CA GLY A 503 5.13 -22.12 19.01
C GLY A 503 6.18 -21.05 18.73
N ARG A 504 7.26 -21.43 18.05
CA ARG A 504 8.30 -20.47 17.66
C ARG A 504 7.84 -19.48 16.60
N LEU A 505 7.08 -19.96 15.62
CA LEU A 505 6.54 -19.07 14.58
C LEU A 505 5.60 -18.04 15.21
N GLU A 506 4.66 -18.48 16.07
CA GLU A 506 3.71 -17.57 16.73
C GLU A 506 4.42 -16.55 17.64
N ALA A 507 5.41 -16.95 18.43
CA ALA A 507 6.19 -16.03 19.25
C ALA A 507 6.94 -14.98 18.41
N LEU A 508 7.39 -15.36 17.21
CA LEU A 508 8.01 -14.44 16.26
C LEU A 508 6.98 -13.48 15.65
N LEU A 509 5.81 -13.99 15.24
CA LEU A 509 4.70 -13.18 14.71
C LEU A 509 4.21 -12.17 15.76
N GLU A 510 4.07 -12.57 17.02
CA GLU A 510 3.73 -11.67 18.14
C GLU A 510 4.81 -10.58 18.33
N THR A 511 6.09 -10.96 18.25
CA THR A 511 7.20 -9.99 18.32
C THR A 511 7.15 -8.97 17.17
N LEU A 512 6.81 -9.40 15.96
CA LEU A 512 6.61 -8.53 14.80
C LEU A 512 5.46 -7.55 15.04
N GLU A 513 4.31 -8.06 15.48
CA GLU A 513 3.09 -7.28 15.71
C GLU A 513 3.29 -6.20 16.78
N LEU A 514 3.82 -6.58 17.94
CA LEU A 514 3.94 -5.67 19.08
C LEU A 514 5.17 -4.76 19.02
N GLY A 515 6.23 -5.17 18.33
CA GLY A 515 7.52 -4.49 18.34
C GLY A 515 7.82 -3.66 17.11
N SER A 516 7.04 -3.76 16.03
CA SER A 516 7.31 -3.01 14.80
C SER A 516 6.75 -1.58 14.88
N LEU A 517 7.44 -0.63 14.22
CA LEU A 517 7.06 0.79 14.24
C LEU A 517 5.89 1.13 13.32
N CYS A 518 5.61 0.31 12.31
CA CYS A 518 4.56 0.56 11.33
C CYS A 518 3.83 -0.73 10.93
N ALA A 519 2.78 -0.57 10.14
CA ALA A 519 1.95 -1.68 9.68
C ALA A 519 2.71 -2.69 8.81
N HIS A 520 3.81 -2.32 8.12
CA HIS A 520 4.58 -3.28 7.33
C HIS A 520 5.04 -4.47 8.19
N GLY A 521 5.80 -4.23 9.25
CA GLY A 521 6.21 -5.31 10.15
C GLY A 521 5.10 -5.80 11.08
N GLY A 522 4.24 -4.88 11.56
CA GLY A 522 3.15 -5.21 12.50
C GLY A 522 1.94 -5.88 11.86
N GLY A 523 1.73 -5.72 10.55
CA GLY A 523 0.61 -6.30 9.81
C GLY A 523 0.93 -7.65 9.15
N MET A 524 2.19 -7.93 8.81
CA MET A 524 2.59 -9.20 8.19
C MET A 524 2.20 -10.47 8.98
N PRO A 525 2.03 -10.45 10.30
CA PRO A 525 1.46 -11.59 11.02
C PRO A 525 0.05 -11.99 10.59
N ALA A 526 -0.80 -11.07 10.15
CA ALA A 526 -2.20 -11.35 9.85
C ALA A 526 -2.41 -12.40 8.73
N PRO A 527 -1.83 -12.27 7.53
CA PRO A 527 -1.97 -13.29 6.50
C PRO A 527 -1.38 -14.66 6.92
N ILE A 528 -0.29 -14.67 7.67
CA ILE A 528 0.34 -15.93 8.12
C ILE A 528 -0.54 -16.62 9.17
N ARG A 529 -1.10 -15.87 10.13
CA ARG A 529 -2.03 -16.42 11.13
C ARG A 529 -3.32 -16.94 10.50
N SER A 530 -3.86 -16.25 9.48
CA SER A 530 -5.03 -16.75 8.76
C SER A 530 -4.74 -18.05 8.00
N LEU A 531 -3.54 -18.18 7.39
CA LEU A 531 -3.09 -19.44 6.80
C LEU A 531 -2.95 -20.56 7.85
N ILE A 532 -2.37 -20.27 9.02
CA ILE A 532 -2.27 -21.23 10.13
C ILE A 532 -3.67 -21.64 10.60
N ALA A 533 -4.60 -20.69 10.73
CA ALA A 533 -5.94 -20.97 11.26
C ALA A 533 -6.80 -21.81 10.30
N HIS A 534 -6.71 -21.56 9.00
CA HIS A 534 -7.58 -22.17 8.01
C HIS A 534 -6.95 -23.34 7.23
N PHE A 535 -5.62 -23.35 7.10
CA PHE A 535 -4.87 -24.28 6.26
C PHE A 535 -3.60 -24.82 6.96
N GLY A 536 -3.63 -24.92 8.30
CA GLY A 536 -2.45 -25.28 9.10
C GLY A 536 -1.83 -26.61 8.71
N GLU A 537 -2.64 -27.63 8.36
CA GLU A 537 -2.14 -28.94 7.90
C GLU A 537 -1.36 -28.81 6.58
N GLU A 538 -1.88 -28.06 5.61
CA GLU A 538 -1.19 -27.82 4.32
C GLU A 538 0.08 -26.97 4.51
N LEU A 539 0.08 -26.08 5.47
CA LEU A 539 1.25 -25.27 5.83
C LEU A 539 2.34 -26.12 6.50
N GLY A 540 2.02 -27.32 6.97
CA GLY A 540 2.93 -28.19 7.74
C GLY A 540 3.09 -27.78 9.20
N VAL A 541 2.08 -27.11 9.75
CA VAL A 541 2.02 -26.79 11.18
C VAL A 541 1.35 -27.97 11.89
N ALA A 542 2.11 -28.67 12.72
CA ALA A 542 1.56 -29.76 13.52
C ALA A 542 0.38 -29.23 14.38
N THR A 543 -0.77 -29.91 14.28
CA THR A 543 -1.89 -29.67 15.19
C THR A 543 -1.36 -29.90 16.62
N PRO A 544 -1.52 -28.97 17.57
CA PRO A 544 -1.16 -29.26 18.95
C PRO A 544 -1.90 -30.52 19.35
N ALA A 545 -1.20 -31.55 19.81
CA ALA A 545 -1.83 -32.65 20.50
C ALA A 545 -2.74 -32.01 21.55
N GLN A 546 -4.04 -32.32 21.52
CA GLN A 546 -4.93 -31.85 22.59
C GLN A 546 -4.20 -32.17 23.89
N PRO A 547 -3.99 -31.21 24.80
CA PRO A 547 -3.40 -31.53 26.07
C PRO A 547 -4.24 -32.66 26.62
N GLU A 548 -3.65 -33.85 26.79
CA GLU A 548 -4.26 -34.88 27.57
C GLU A 548 -4.62 -34.16 28.87
N LEU A 549 -5.92 -34.10 29.16
CA LEU A 549 -6.40 -33.62 30.44
C LEU A 549 -5.68 -34.48 31.46
N ASP A 550 -4.64 -33.90 32.07
CA ASP A 550 -3.91 -34.53 33.14
C ASP A 550 -4.95 -34.81 34.24
N THR A 551 -5.46 -36.03 34.23
CA THR A 551 -6.42 -36.53 35.22
C THR A 551 -5.67 -36.89 36.49
N ASP A 552 -4.61 -36.14 36.87
CA ASP A 552 -3.99 -36.30 38.19
C ASP A 552 -5.01 -35.94 39.28
N PRO A 553 -5.50 -36.93 40.02
CA PRO A 553 -6.52 -36.70 41.05
C PRO A 553 -6.01 -35.89 42.25
N HIS A 554 -4.74 -35.46 42.24
CA HIS A 554 -4.11 -34.70 43.32
C HIS A 554 -4.02 -33.19 43.10
N MET A 555 -4.35 -32.67 41.89
CA MET A 555 -4.47 -31.24 41.62
C MET A 555 -5.86 -30.74 42.05
N ARG A 556 -6.12 -30.69 43.35
CA ARG A 556 -7.29 -29.97 43.89
C ARG A 556 -7.09 -28.48 43.75
N ARG A 557 -8.08 -27.81 43.14
CA ARG A 557 -8.12 -26.36 43.01
C ARG A 557 -8.01 -25.66 44.38
N PRO A 558 -7.40 -24.47 44.50
CA PRO A 558 -7.24 -23.74 45.77
C PRO A 558 -8.55 -23.19 46.38
N GLU A 559 -9.72 -23.42 45.81
CA GLU A 559 -10.96 -22.74 46.18
C GLU A 559 -11.86 -23.50 47.20
N GLU A 560 -11.41 -24.62 47.82
CA GLU A 560 -12.15 -25.29 48.87
C GLU A 560 -11.40 -25.35 50.22
N ARG A 561 -10.97 -24.17 50.73
CA ARG A 561 -10.79 -24.03 52.18
C ARG A 561 -12.01 -23.32 52.74
N ARG A 562 -13.04 -24.07 53.09
CA ARG A 562 -14.13 -23.59 53.89
C ARG A 562 -13.64 -23.32 55.32
N GLU A 563 -14.05 -22.15 55.77
CA GLU A 563 -14.28 -21.82 57.19
C GLU A 563 -14.76 -23.03 57.99
N ASP A 564 -13.99 -23.40 59.00
CA ASP A 564 -14.46 -24.02 60.24
C ASP A 564 -13.29 -24.09 61.22
N ASP A 565 -13.11 -23.01 61.97
CA ASP A 565 -12.54 -23.11 63.33
C ASP A 565 -13.22 -22.08 64.25
N PRO A 566 -14.05 -22.55 65.14
CA PRO A 566 -14.61 -21.70 66.17
C PRO A 566 -13.78 -21.80 67.46
N GLY A 567 -13.18 -20.70 67.86
CA GLY A 567 -13.01 -20.52 69.31
C GLY A 567 -11.62 -20.63 69.91
N GLY A 568 -11.22 -19.60 70.59
CA GLY A 568 -10.25 -19.76 71.70
C GLY A 568 -9.39 -18.54 72.02
N ARG A 569 -9.97 -17.53 72.66
CA ARG A 569 -9.47 -16.73 73.83
C ARG A 569 -7.95 -16.52 74.01
N GLY A 570 -7.60 -15.25 74.14
CA GLY A 570 -6.90 -14.82 75.37
C GLY A 570 -5.45 -14.41 75.22
N ALA A 571 -5.26 -13.15 75.47
CA ALA A 571 -4.24 -12.30 76.05
C ALA A 571 -3.75 -11.20 75.13
#